data_4b2874eeef2a238dcfd00243959b4e9e
#
_entry.id   4b2874eeef2a238dcfd00243959b4e9e
#
_cell.length_a   1.000
_cell.length_b   1.000
_cell.length_c   1.000
_cell.angle_alpha   90.00
_cell.angle_beta   90.00
_cell.angle_gamma   90.00
#
_symmetry.space_group_name_H-M   'P 1'
#
loop_
_entity.id
_entity.type
_entity.pdbx_description
1 polymer ?
#
loop_
_entity_poly.entity_id
_entity_poly.type
_entity_poly.pdbx_seq_one_letter_code
_entity_poly.pdbx_strand_id
1 'polypeptide(L)'
;RTAILKLISQCDVFITNNRLKSLVRAGLDYDSLKDRFPKLIYGLVTGYGQTGPDVDAPGYDGVAFFSRSGMLADMAEPGGYPASAPGCVGDGATGAALFGGICAALLNRERTGMGDFVETSLFGNAVWLCGTMSAFEQYGYHYPKKRSEMGALYTFYKCKDGEWLHLAVTQHDRYWKPLAEALNVPELAEDERFKNAALISRNRAQLIPLLEQAFSQFDYDEIAARLRERDIVFDRMRHYRELATDPQAVANGFVKEHIYENGHSFMMAMLPVHMRNMDETGTGRGPQMGEHTDEILKQYGYSEEAILRLKEAKAVKQHP
;
A
#
# COMPACT_ATOMS: atom_id res chain seq x y z
N ARG A 1 15.56 23.46 -18.83
CA ARG A 1 15.16 22.44 -19.80
C ARG A 1 16.38 21.71 -20.39
N THR A 2 17.37 22.40 -20.92
CA THR A 2 18.54 21.77 -21.58
C THR A 2 19.26 20.77 -20.67
N ALA A 3 19.49 21.12 -19.40
CA ALA A 3 20.11 20.23 -18.42
C ALA A 3 19.30 18.94 -18.23
N ILE A 4 17.97 19.05 -18.04
CA ILE A 4 17.09 17.88 -17.87
C ILE A 4 17.13 16.98 -19.10
N LEU A 5 17.07 17.55 -20.32
CA LEU A 5 17.13 16.75 -21.54
C LEU A 5 18.50 16.05 -21.71
N LYS A 6 19.57 16.64 -21.21
CA LYS A 6 20.90 16.01 -21.19
C LYS A 6 20.95 14.85 -20.19
N LEU A 7 20.32 14.99 -19.02
CA LEU A 7 20.17 13.90 -18.06
C LEU A 7 19.35 12.76 -18.67
N ILE A 8 18.16 13.05 -19.22
CA ILE A 8 17.29 12.05 -19.85
C ILE A 8 18.01 11.27 -20.96
N SER A 9 18.88 11.91 -21.72
CA SER A 9 19.61 11.24 -22.82
C SER A 9 20.53 10.11 -22.38
N GLN A 10 20.81 9.98 -21.08
CA GLN A 10 21.68 8.96 -20.48
C GLN A 10 20.92 8.07 -19.49
N CYS A 11 19.61 8.26 -19.35
CA CYS A 11 18.76 7.46 -18.46
C CYS A 11 18.06 6.35 -19.23
N ASP A 12 17.89 5.21 -18.59
CA ASP A 12 17.04 4.12 -19.09
C ASP A 12 15.56 4.39 -18.84
N VAL A 13 15.27 5.06 -17.73
CA VAL A 13 13.90 5.31 -17.24
C VAL A 13 13.75 6.76 -16.82
N PHE A 14 12.69 7.41 -17.26
CA PHE A 14 12.26 8.72 -16.77
C PHE A 14 10.89 8.59 -16.11
N ILE A 15 10.79 8.94 -14.83
CA ILE A 15 9.55 8.85 -14.06
C ILE A 15 9.11 10.26 -13.67
N THR A 16 7.80 10.52 -13.80
CA THR A 16 7.20 11.78 -13.39
C THR A 16 5.78 11.59 -12.85
N ASN A 17 5.41 12.43 -11.88
CA ASN A 17 4.04 12.60 -11.39
C ASN A 17 3.52 14.03 -11.62
N ASN A 18 4.19 14.80 -12.47
CA ASN A 18 3.75 16.13 -12.85
C ASN A 18 2.51 16.06 -13.75
N ARG A 19 1.64 17.05 -13.65
CA ARG A 19 0.44 17.14 -14.50
C ARG A 19 0.82 17.29 -15.97
N LEU A 20 0.06 16.63 -16.85
CA LEU A 20 0.32 16.60 -18.28
C LEU A 20 0.50 18.00 -18.89
N LYS A 21 -0.35 18.97 -18.53
CA LYS A 21 -0.21 20.37 -19.00
C LYS A 21 1.15 21.00 -18.67
N SER A 22 1.72 20.65 -17.51
CA SER A 22 3.04 21.15 -17.11
C SER A 22 4.15 20.46 -17.87
N LEU A 23 4.01 19.16 -18.13
CA LEU A 23 4.96 18.38 -18.93
C LEU A 23 5.00 18.87 -20.38
N VAL A 24 3.84 19.04 -21.02
CA VAL A 24 3.72 19.58 -22.39
C VAL A 24 4.36 20.97 -22.48
N ARG A 25 4.06 21.87 -21.55
CA ARG A 25 4.66 23.22 -21.51
C ARG A 25 6.18 23.17 -21.37
N ALA A 26 6.70 22.17 -20.62
CA ALA A 26 8.14 21.98 -20.45
C ALA A 26 8.78 21.21 -21.61
N GLY A 27 8.00 20.59 -22.50
CA GLY A 27 8.43 19.65 -23.54
C GLY A 27 9.09 18.41 -22.93
N LEU A 28 8.50 17.89 -21.86
CA LEU A 28 8.91 16.70 -21.11
C LEU A 28 7.82 15.64 -21.06
N ASP A 29 6.73 15.81 -21.81
CA ASP A 29 5.73 14.79 -22.03
C ASP A 29 6.25 13.69 -22.97
N TYR A 30 5.61 12.53 -22.96
CA TYR A 30 6.03 11.37 -23.74
C TYR A 30 6.16 11.68 -25.23
N ASP A 31 5.15 12.33 -25.83
CA ASP A 31 5.16 12.64 -27.25
C ASP A 31 6.30 13.58 -27.67
N SER A 32 6.71 14.49 -26.79
CA SER A 32 7.88 15.36 -27.01
C SER A 32 9.23 14.63 -26.90
N LEU A 33 9.28 13.45 -26.25
CA LEU A 33 10.54 12.75 -25.95
C LEU A 33 10.71 11.47 -26.77
N LYS A 34 9.66 10.76 -27.17
CA LYS A 34 9.68 9.41 -27.75
C LYS A 34 10.57 9.29 -28.99
N ASP A 35 10.48 10.26 -29.93
CA ASP A 35 11.24 10.22 -31.17
C ASP A 35 12.73 10.58 -30.94
N ARG A 36 12.99 11.40 -29.93
CA ARG A 36 14.35 11.81 -29.56
C ARG A 36 15.06 10.73 -28.73
N PHE A 37 14.33 9.99 -27.92
CA PHE A 37 14.84 8.96 -27.01
C PHE A 37 14.05 7.65 -27.17
N PRO A 38 14.16 6.98 -28.34
CA PRO A 38 13.27 5.84 -28.68
C PRO A 38 13.46 4.60 -27.78
N LYS A 39 14.51 4.55 -26.97
CA LYS A 39 14.77 3.47 -26.00
C LYS A 39 14.34 3.82 -24.57
N LEU A 40 13.90 5.05 -24.33
CA LEU A 40 13.51 5.51 -23.01
C LEU A 40 12.24 4.81 -22.55
N ILE A 41 12.26 4.29 -21.33
CA ILE A 41 11.02 3.91 -20.64
C ILE A 41 10.49 5.15 -19.94
N TYR A 42 9.29 5.58 -20.31
CA TYR A 42 8.65 6.74 -19.72
C TYR A 42 7.58 6.30 -18.72
N GLY A 43 7.78 6.57 -17.44
CA GLY A 43 6.86 6.27 -16.35
C GLY A 43 6.04 7.50 -15.95
N LEU A 44 4.70 7.41 -16.00
CA LEU A 44 3.80 8.48 -15.59
C LEU A 44 2.86 8.01 -14.48
N VAL A 45 2.80 8.78 -13.39
CA VAL A 45 1.77 8.64 -12.34
C VAL A 45 0.84 9.85 -12.39
N THR A 46 -0.46 9.58 -12.39
CA THR A 46 -1.49 10.63 -12.33
C THR A 46 -2.44 10.39 -11.14
N GLY A 47 -3.26 11.38 -10.80
CA GLY A 47 -4.33 11.19 -9.81
C GLY A 47 -5.45 10.29 -10.35
N TYR A 48 -5.93 10.58 -11.57
CA TYR A 48 -7.18 10.00 -12.12
C TYR A 48 -7.07 9.37 -13.51
N GLY A 49 -5.88 9.29 -14.08
CA GLY A 49 -5.65 8.85 -15.46
C GLY A 49 -5.50 10.00 -16.44
N GLN A 50 -5.25 9.68 -17.72
CA GLN A 50 -5.00 10.67 -18.77
C GLN A 50 -6.25 11.06 -19.58
N THR A 51 -7.38 10.44 -19.31
CA THR A 51 -8.65 10.68 -20.01
C THR A 51 -9.80 10.87 -19.03
N GLY A 52 -10.92 11.37 -19.51
CA GLY A 52 -12.13 11.55 -18.70
C GLY A 52 -12.26 12.95 -18.10
N PRO A 53 -13.35 13.21 -17.36
CA PRO A 53 -13.69 14.54 -16.88
C PRO A 53 -12.70 15.12 -15.87
N ASP A 54 -11.97 14.26 -15.15
CA ASP A 54 -11.07 14.64 -14.05
C ASP A 54 -9.57 14.54 -14.42
N VAL A 55 -9.25 14.49 -15.72
CA VAL A 55 -7.86 14.40 -16.22
C VAL A 55 -6.93 15.46 -15.66
N ASP A 56 -7.42 16.65 -15.42
CA ASP A 56 -6.68 17.79 -14.88
C ASP A 56 -6.90 18.01 -13.37
N ALA A 57 -7.72 17.21 -12.73
CA ALA A 57 -8.01 17.35 -11.30
C ALA A 57 -6.77 17.09 -10.44
N PRO A 58 -6.58 17.87 -9.35
CA PRO A 58 -5.53 17.58 -8.39
C PRO A 58 -5.86 16.28 -7.62
N GLY A 59 -4.92 15.34 -7.60
CA GLY A 59 -5.07 14.07 -6.90
C GLY A 59 -3.94 13.84 -5.92
N TYR A 60 -4.29 13.50 -4.69
CA TYR A 60 -3.39 13.01 -3.65
C TYR A 60 -3.92 11.67 -3.14
N ASP A 61 -3.08 10.93 -2.44
CA ASP A 61 -3.37 9.62 -1.84
C ASP A 61 -4.75 9.57 -1.15
N GLY A 62 -4.95 10.41 -0.13
CA GLY A 62 -6.19 10.44 0.63
C GLY A 62 -7.44 10.76 -0.20
N VAL A 63 -7.29 11.50 -1.30
CA VAL A 63 -8.43 11.95 -2.13
C VAL A 63 -8.66 11.02 -3.32
N ALA A 64 -7.65 10.84 -4.18
CA ALA A 64 -7.79 10.09 -5.42
C ALA A 64 -7.81 8.57 -5.19
N PHE A 65 -7.02 8.07 -4.23
CA PHE A 65 -6.99 6.66 -3.92
C PHE A 65 -8.09 6.29 -2.90
N PHE A 66 -8.05 6.84 -1.70
CA PHE A 66 -8.93 6.41 -0.61
C PHE A 66 -10.37 6.93 -0.71
N SER A 67 -10.57 8.25 -0.85
CA SER A 67 -11.93 8.80 -0.82
C SER A 67 -12.74 8.38 -2.05
N ARG A 68 -12.13 8.44 -3.23
CA ARG A 68 -12.85 8.15 -4.47
C ARG A 68 -13.12 6.66 -4.71
N SER A 69 -12.37 5.77 -4.08
CA SER A 69 -12.61 4.33 -4.17
C SER A 69 -13.76 3.81 -3.30
N GLY A 70 -14.27 4.62 -2.39
CA GLY A 70 -15.25 4.21 -1.40
C GLY A 70 -14.66 3.66 -0.10
N MET A 71 -13.35 3.38 -0.02
CA MET A 71 -12.73 2.75 1.15
C MET A 71 -13.07 3.47 2.46
N LEU A 72 -12.98 4.81 2.50
CA LEU A 72 -13.17 5.55 3.75
C LEU A 72 -14.62 5.53 4.24
N ALA A 73 -15.57 5.44 3.31
CA ALA A 73 -17.00 5.37 3.63
C ALA A 73 -17.40 3.94 4.02
N ASP A 74 -16.93 2.96 3.27
CA ASP A 74 -17.43 1.58 3.35
C ASP A 74 -16.67 0.69 4.35
N MET A 75 -15.49 1.14 4.83
CA MET A 75 -14.79 0.52 5.95
C MET A 75 -15.24 1.03 7.32
N ALA A 76 -16.04 2.10 7.38
CA ALA A 76 -16.64 2.61 8.62
C ALA A 76 -17.94 1.86 8.95
N GLU A 77 -18.40 1.95 10.20
CA GLU A 77 -19.77 1.50 10.52
C GLU A 77 -20.81 2.45 9.90
N PRO A 78 -22.00 1.92 9.48
CA PRO A 78 -23.09 2.74 8.95
C PRO A 78 -23.47 3.87 9.89
N GLY A 79 -23.39 5.11 9.40
CA GLY A 79 -23.68 6.31 10.20
C GLY A 79 -22.55 6.74 11.13
N GLY A 80 -21.43 6.02 11.13
CA GLY A 80 -20.21 6.38 11.85
C GLY A 80 -19.38 7.46 11.14
N TYR A 81 -18.33 7.92 11.82
CA TYR A 81 -17.35 8.82 11.21
C TYR A 81 -16.51 8.05 10.17
N PRO A 82 -16.25 8.63 8.98
CA PRO A 82 -15.42 7.98 7.97
C PRO A 82 -14.05 7.55 8.54
N ALA A 83 -13.52 6.45 8.07
CA ALA A 83 -12.18 6.01 8.45
C ALA A 83 -11.14 7.04 8.01
N SER A 84 -10.07 7.20 8.79
CA SER A 84 -8.94 8.04 8.40
C SER A 84 -8.02 7.29 7.44
N ALA A 85 -7.68 7.88 6.31
CA ALA A 85 -6.73 7.28 5.39
C ALA A 85 -5.34 7.16 6.04
N PRO A 86 -4.71 5.97 6.01
CA PRO A 86 -3.31 5.84 6.37
C PRO A 86 -2.45 6.51 5.29
N GLY A 87 -1.58 7.44 5.69
CA GLY A 87 -0.77 8.21 4.74
C GLY A 87 0.14 7.33 3.88
N CYS A 88 0.26 7.66 2.60
CA CYS A 88 1.18 7.06 1.62
C CYS A 88 0.94 5.58 1.27
N VAL A 89 -0.15 4.95 1.72
CA VAL A 89 -0.44 3.55 1.39
C VAL A 89 -0.87 3.40 -0.08
N GLY A 90 -1.73 4.27 -0.55
CA GLY A 90 -2.13 4.29 -1.96
C GLY A 90 -1.00 4.74 -2.88
N ASP A 91 -0.19 5.71 -2.46
CA ASP A 91 1.04 6.11 -3.17
C ASP A 91 2.00 4.92 -3.30
N GLY A 92 2.21 4.17 -2.21
CA GLY A 92 3.05 2.97 -2.20
C GLY A 92 2.53 1.86 -3.12
N ALA A 93 1.24 1.57 -3.08
CA ALA A 93 0.60 0.60 -3.97
C ALA A 93 0.72 1.01 -5.45
N THR A 94 0.51 2.30 -5.74
CA THR A 94 0.63 2.87 -7.09
C THR A 94 2.09 2.83 -7.57
N GLY A 95 3.04 3.16 -6.69
CA GLY A 95 4.48 3.06 -6.97
C GLY A 95 4.92 1.63 -7.28
N ALA A 96 4.43 0.64 -6.54
CA ALA A 96 4.70 -0.77 -6.80
C ALA A 96 4.13 -1.24 -8.15
N ALA A 97 2.93 -0.79 -8.51
CA ALA A 97 2.33 -1.08 -9.83
C ALA A 97 3.15 -0.46 -10.96
N LEU A 98 3.58 0.82 -10.82
CA LEU A 98 4.46 1.46 -11.79
C LEU A 98 5.78 0.72 -11.93
N PHE A 99 6.40 0.34 -10.81
CA PHE A 99 7.65 -0.41 -10.81
C PHE A 99 7.51 -1.72 -11.59
N GLY A 100 6.45 -2.49 -11.34
CA GLY A 100 6.17 -3.71 -12.11
C GLY A 100 6.01 -3.46 -13.61
N GLY A 101 5.30 -2.41 -14.00
CA GLY A 101 5.16 -1.99 -15.39
C GLY A 101 6.48 -1.59 -16.04
N ILE A 102 7.32 -0.84 -15.33
CA ILE A 102 8.66 -0.44 -15.79
C ILE A 102 9.56 -1.67 -15.98
N CYS A 103 9.56 -2.63 -15.05
CA CYS A 103 10.32 -3.87 -15.19
C CYS A 103 9.88 -4.66 -16.43
N ALA A 104 8.58 -4.77 -16.68
CA ALA A 104 8.05 -5.41 -17.87
C ALA A 104 8.46 -4.69 -19.16
N ALA A 105 8.42 -3.35 -19.17
CA ALA A 105 8.83 -2.54 -20.31
C ALA A 105 10.34 -2.65 -20.57
N LEU A 106 11.19 -2.68 -19.54
CA LEU A 106 12.63 -2.92 -19.66
C LEU A 106 12.92 -4.30 -20.26
N LEU A 107 12.22 -5.35 -19.78
CA LEU A 107 12.34 -6.70 -20.36
C LEU A 107 11.91 -6.74 -21.84
N ASN A 108 10.83 -6.02 -22.19
CA ASN A 108 10.37 -5.91 -23.57
C ASN A 108 11.39 -5.15 -24.44
N ARG A 109 12.01 -4.10 -23.91
CA ARG A 109 13.06 -3.34 -24.58
C ARG A 109 14.26 -4.20 -24.95
N GLU A 110 14.68 -5.14 -24.10
CA GLU A 110 15.77 -6.08 -24.43
C GLU A 110 15.46 -6.95 -25.65
N ARG A 111 14.17 -7.22 -25.92
CA ARG A 111 13.72 -8.02 -27.06
C ARG A 111 13.50 -7.19 -28.32
N THR A 112 12.99 -5.97 -28.17
CA THR A 112 12.53 -5.13 -29.29
C THR A 112 13.51 -4.01 -29.67
N GLY A 113 14.39 -3.64 -28.73
CA GLY A 113 15.25 -2.47 -28.85
C GLY A 113 14.54 -1.12 -28.65
N MET A 114 13.24 -1.14 -28.34
CA MET A 114 12.40 0.06 -28.20
C MET A 114 11.96 0.27 -26.76
N GLY A 115 11.92 1.54 -26.35
CA GLY A 115 11.31 1.96 -25.07
C GLY A 115 9.80 1.85 -25.09
N ASP A 116 9.17 2.26 -24.00
CA ASP A 116 7.72 2.19 -23.84
C ASP A 116 7.20 3.32 -22.96
N PHE A 117 5.88 3.53 -23.00
CA PHE A 117 5.15 4.42 -22.12
C PHE A 117 4.37 3.62 -21.09
N VAL A 118 4.78 3.72 -19.85
CA VAL A 118 4.14 3.05 -18.70
C VAL A 118 3.39 4.08 -17.88
N GLU A 119 2.07 3.98 -17.83
CA GLU A 119 1.26 4.87 -17.01
C GLU A 119 0.48 4.14 -15.94
N THR A 120 0.23 4.82 -14.86
CA THR A 120 -0.67 4.38 -13.80
C THR A 120 -1.31 5.58 -13.11
N SER A 121 -2.36 5.34 -12.33
CA SER A 121 -3.00 6.40 -11.56
C SER A 121 -3.39 5.91 -10.16
N LEU A 122 -3.46 6.84 -9.20
CA LEU A 122 -3.95 6.56 -7.85
C LEU A 122 -5.35 5.96 -7.88
N PHE A 123 -6.27 6.59 -8.61
CA PHE A 123 -7.64 6.11 -8.72
C PHE A 123 -7.74 4.78 -9.45
N GLY A 124 -6.98 4.57 -10.54
CA GLY A 124 -6.97 3.30 -11.28
C GLY A 124 -6.51 2.12 -10.41
N ASN A 125 -5.46 2.31 -9.60
CA ASN A 125 -5.03 1.30 -8.64
C ASN A 125 -6.06 1.05 -7.54
N ALA A 126 -6.70 2.11 -7.04
CA ALA A 126 -7.76 1.97 -6.05
C ALA A 126 -8.97 1.19 -6.60
N VAL A 127 -9.40 1.47 -7.84
CA VAL A 127 -10.46 0.71 -8.53
C VAL A 127 -10.07 -0.76 -8.66
N TRP A 128 -8.83 -1.05 -9.04
CA TRP A 128 -8.36 -2.42 -9.19
C TRP A 128 -8.34 -3.17 -7.85
N LEU A 129 -7.84 -2.55 -6.78
CA LEU A 129 -7.79 -3.15 -5.44
C LEU A 129 -9.18 -3.32 -4.81
N CYS A 130 -10.11 -2.39 -5.06
CA CYS A 130 -11.50 -2.47 -4.60
C CYS A 130 -12.40 -3.28 -5.55
N GLY A 131 -11.87 -3.82 -6.64
CA GLY A 131 -12.66 -4.48 -7.69
C GLY A 131 -13.57 -5.59 -7.19
N THR A 132 -13.10 -6.39 -6.22
CA THR A 132 -13.92 -7.44 -5.60
C THR A 132 -15.11 -6.87 -4.82
N MET A 133 -14.91 -5.79 -4.05
CA MET A 133 -16.00 -5.15 -3.29
C MET A 133 -17.01 -4.49 -4.22
N SER A 134 -16.52 -3.79 -5.25
CA SER A 134 -17.37 -3.22 -6.30
C SER A 134 -18.17 -4.29 -7.06
N ALA A 135 -17.59 -5.45 -7.32
CA ALA A 135 -18.30 -6.57 -7.92
C ALA A 135 -19.39 -7.12 -6.98
N PHE A 136 -19.09 -7.28 -5.70
CA PHE A 136 -20.08 -7.75 -4.72
C PHE A 136 -21.30 -6.83 -4.63
N GLU A 137 -21.12 -5.50 -4.67
CA GLU A 137 -22.23 -4.56 -4.73
C GLU A 137 -23.16 -4.82 -5.94
N GLN A 138 -22.59 -5.14 -7.10
CA GLN A 138 -23.38 -5.46 -8.30
C GLN A 138 -24.14 -6.79 -8.18
N TYR A 139 -23.74 -7.68 -7.26
CA TYR A 139 -24.44 -8.92 -6.92
C TYR A 139 -25.36 -8.81 -5.72
N GLY A 140 -25.66 -7.59 -5.27
CA GLY A 140 -26.62 -7.33 -4.20
C GLY A 140 -26.06 -7.39 -2.78
N TYR A 141 -24.74 -7.41 -2.63
CA TYR A 141 -24.12 -7.10 -1.34
C TYR A 141 -24.09 -5.57 -1.18
N HIS A 142 -24.23 -5.10 0.06
CA HIS A 142 -24.22 -3.67 0.34
C HIS A 142 -23.20 -3.34 1.43
N TYR A 143 -22.52 -2.23 1.24
CA TYR A 143 -21.56 -1.67 2.18
C TYR A 143 -21.96 -0.23 2.54
N PRO A 144 -21.59 0.26 3.72
CA PRO A 144 -20.95 -0.45 4.82
C PRO A 144 -21.91 -1.44 5.51
N LYS A 145 -21.36 -2.50 6.10
CA LYS A 145 -22.14 -3.50 6.83
C LYS A 145 -22.29 -3.13 8.30
N LYS A 146 -23.48 -3.33 8.86
CA LYS A 146 -23.68 -3.31 10.31
C LYS A 146 -22.93 -4.47 10.96
N ARG A 147 -22.60 -4.33 12.24
CA ARG A 147 -21.94 -5.40 13.01
C ARG A 147 -22.68 -6.74 12.91
N SER A 148 -24.01 -6.74 13.01
CA SER A 148 -24.87 -7.93 12.89
C SER A 148 -24.90 -8.58 11.50
N GLU A 149 -24.39 -7.91 10.48
CA GLU A 149 -24.35 -8.37 9.08
C GLU A 149 -22.97 -8.89 8.68
N MET A 150 -21.96 -8.74 9.55
CA MET A 150 -20.61 -9.26 9.33
C MET A 150 -20.59 -10.79 9.45
N GLY A 151 -19.58 -11.43 8.89
CA GLY A 151 -19.38 -12.87 9.05
C GLY A 151 -18.98 -13.18 10.49
N ALA A 152 -19.76 -14.02 11.20
CA ALA A 152 -19.46 -14.32 12.60
C ALA A 152 -18.10 -15.00 12.81
N LEU A 153 -17.62 -15.75 11.83
CA LEU A 153 -16.32 -16.44 11.88
C LEU A 153 -15.19 -15.70 11.15
N TYR A 154 -15.49 -14.52 10.58
CA TYR A 154 -14.52 -13.68 9.90
C TYR A 154 -14.77 -12.22 10.27
N THR A 155 -14.31 -11.83 11.46
CA THR A 155 -14.54 -10.49 12.02
C THR A 155 -13.73 -10.29 13.31
N PHE A 156 -13.94 -9.16 13.96
CA PHE A 156 -13.24 -8.73 15.15
C PHE A 156 -14.00 -9.11 16.43
N TYR A 157 -13.26 -9.48 17.48
CA TYR A 157 -13.79 -9.74 18.81
C TYR A 157 -12.92 -9.06 19.86
N LYS A 158 -13.56 -8.51 20.90
CA LYS A 158 -12.89 -7.84 22.00
C LYS A 158 -12.66 -8.80 23.14
N CYS A 159 -11.43 -8.87 23.63
CA CYS A 159 -11.05 -9.63 24.81
C CYS A 159 -11.36 -8.89 26.11
N LYS A 160 -11.28 -9.58 27.24
CA LYS A 160 -11.55 -9.08 28.59
C LYS A 160 -10.62 -7.92 28.97
N ASP A 161 -9.35 -8.00 28.61
CA ASP A 161 -8.32 -6.97 28.82
C ASP A 161 -8.46 -5.74 27.92
N GLY A 162 -9.44 -5.76 27.01
CA GLY A 162 -9.71 -4.66 26.08
C GLY A 162 -9.01 -4.78 24.74
N GLU A 163 -8.11 -5.75 24.56
CA GLU A 163 -7.46 -6.04 23.28
C GLU A 163 -8.47 -6.57 22.26
N TRP A 164 -8.20 -6.28 20.97
CA TRP A 164 -9.01 -6.79 19.87
C TRP A 164 -8.25 -7.83 19.08
N LEU A 165 -8.93 -8.90 18.69
CA LEU A 165 -8.40 -9.85 17.72
C LEU A 165 -9.29 -9.88 16.47
N HIS A 166 -8.67 -10.18 15.33
CA HIS A 166 -9.36 -10.52 14.08
C HIS A 166 -9.37 -12.05 13.94
N LEU A 167 -10.55 -12.63 13.97
CA LEU A 167 -10.78 -14.05 13.72
C LEU A 167 -11.01 -14.27 12.23
N ALA A 168 -10.34 -15.27 11.62
CA ALA A 168 -10.43 -15.57 10.19
C ALA A 168 -10.67 -17.07 9.93
N VAL A 169 -11.81 -17.59 10.31
CA VAL A 169 -12.20 -18.99 10.07
C VAL A 169 -13.02 -19.08 8.78
N THR A 170 -12.39 -19.57 7.72
CA THR A 170 -13.02 -19.75 6.40
C THR A 170 -13.45 -21.20 6.13
N GLN A 171 -12.93 -22.17 6.87
CA GLN A 171 -13.26 -23.60 6.76
C GLN A 171 -14.08 -24.03 7.99
N HIS A 172 -15.39 -23.85 7.89
CA HIS A 172 -16.32 -24.15 8.98
C HIS A 172 -16.14 -25.58 9.53
N ASP A 173 -16.20 -26.59 8.68
CA ASP A 173 -16.21 -28.00 9.09
C ASP A 173 -14.93 -28.42 9.86
N ARG A 174 -13.84 -27.75 9.58
CA ARG A 174 -12.56 -27.98 10.24
C ARG A 174 -12.42 -27.25 11.56
N TYR A 175 -12.88 -26.02 11.65
CA TYR A 175 -12.51 -25.13 12.74
C TYR A 175 -13.65 -24.69 13.67
N TRP A 176 -14.93 -24.92 13.29
CA TRP A 176 -16.03 -24.46 14.12
C TRP A 176 -16.07 -25.14 15.49
N LYS A 177 -16.02 -26.45 15.55
CA LYS A 177 -15.99 -27.19 16.80
C LYS A 177 -14.75 -26.89 17.64
N PRO A 178 -13.51 -26.93 17.09
CA PRO A 178 -12.32 -26.48 17.81
C PRO A 178 -12.40 -25.05 18.35
N LEU A 179 -13.01 -24.11 17.62
CA LEU A 179 -13.22 -22.75 18.09
C LEU A 179 -14.18 -22.68 19.29
N ALA A 180 -15.31 -23.35 19.20
CA ALA A 180 -16.29 -23.42 20.29
C ALA A 180 -15.67 -24.05 21.58
N GLU A 181 -14.84 -25.09 21.42
CA GLU A 181 -14.08 -25.69 22.52
C GLU A 181 -13.03 -24.74 23.10
N ALA A 182 -12.28 -24.00 22.24
CA ALA A 182 -11.32 -23.00 22.69
C ALA A 182 -11.96 -21.89 23.53
N LEU A 183 -13.17 -21.51 23.17
CA LEU A 183 -13.96 -20.49 23.85
C LEU A 183 -14.76 -21.00 25.08
N ASN A 184 -14.65 -22.28 25.43
CA ASN A 184 -15.43 -22.93 26.51
C ASN A 184 -16.95 -22.88 26.27
N VAL A 185 -17.40 -22.92 25.03
CA VAL A 185 -18.82 -22.93 24.63
C VAL A 185 -19.09 -24.08 23.62
N PRO A 186 -18.70 -25.33 23.92
CA PRO A 186 -18.82 -26.45 22.98
C PRO A 186 -20.27 -26.70 22.53
N GLU A 187 -21.26 -26.33 23.32
CA GLU A 187 -22.69 -26.42 23.02
C GLU A 187 -23.07 -25.60 21.78
N LEU A 188 -22.36 -24.55 21.45
CA LEU A 188 -22.61 -23.76 20.23
C LEU A 188 -22.31 -24.56 18.98
N ALA A 189 -21.37 -25.52 19.04
CA ALA A 189 -21.05 -26.39 17.91
C ALA A 189 -22.14 -27.43 17.63
N GLU A 190 -22.91 -27.79 18.65
CA GLU A 190 -24.02 -28.75 18.56
C GLU A 190 -25.38 -28.06 18.34
N ASP A 191 -25.43 -26.72 18.38
CA ASP A 191 -26.63 -25.96 18.15
C ASP A 191 -27.07 -26.01 16.68
N GLU A 192 -28.30 -26.46 16.44
CA GLU A 192 -28.87 -26.63 15.10
C GLU A 192 -28.85 -25.34 14.27
N ARG A 193 -28.84 -24.17 14.92
CA ARG A 193 -28.74 -22.87 14.25
C ARG A 193 -27.36 -22.63 13.63
N PHE A 194 -26.32 -23.32 14.10
CA PHE A 194 -24.93 -23.06 13.75
C PHE A 194 -24.17 -24.29 13.21
N LYS A 195 -24.91 -25.34 12.89
CA LYS A 195 -24.42 -26.68 12.52
C LYS A 195 -23.59 -26.72 11.22
N ASN A 196 -23.73 -25.73 10.34
CA ASN A 196 -22.96 -25.63 9.11
C ASN A 196 -22.79 -24.18 8.67
N ALA A 197 -21.88 -23.96 7.69
CA ALA A 197 -21.54 -22.61 7.22
C ALA A 197 -22.76 -21.79 6.74
N ALA A 198 -23.71 -22.44 6.05
CA ALA A 198 -24.90 -21.76 5.56
C ALA A 198 -25.82 -21.30 6.70
N LEU A 199 -26.01 -22.14 7.74
CA LEU A 199 -26.78 -21.81 8.92
C LEU A 199 -26.10 -20.75 9.77
N ILE A 200 -24.78 -20.78 9.94
CA ILE A 200 -24.02 -19.72 10.60
C ILE A 200 -24.19 -18.40 9.85
N SER A 201 -24.04 -18.40 8.54
CA SER A 201 -24.24 -17.20 7.72
C SER A 201 -25.65 -16.62 7.87
N ARG A 202 -26.67 -17.49 7.87
CA ARG A 202 -28.07 -17.09 8.04
C ARG A 202 -28.35 -16.53 9.44
N ASN A 203 -27.79 -17.16 10.47
CA ASN A 203 -28.07 -16.85 11.88
C ASN A 203 -26.95 -16.01 12.52
N ARG A 204 -26.07 -15.38 11.71
CA ARG A 204 -24.91 -14.63 12.20
C ARG A 204 -25.25 -13.54 13.22
N ALA A 205 -26.38 -12.86 13.04
CA ALA A 205 -26.87 -11.85 13.99
C ALA A 205 -27.14 -12.40 15.39
N GLN A 206 -27.44 -13.72 15.51
CA GLN A 206 -27.60 -14.39 16.79
C GLN A 206 -26.29 -14.94 17.33
N LEU A 207 -25.39 -15.41 16.45
CA LEU A 207 -24.11 -15.99 16.85
C LEU A 207 -23.10 -14.95 17.30
N ILE A 208 -23.04 -13.79 16.63
CA ILE A 208 -22.06 -12.72 16.95
C ILE A 208 -22.11 -12.33 18.44
N PRO A 209 -23.26 -12.00 19.04
CA PRO A 209 -23.31 -11.65 20.46
C PRO A 209 -22.85 -12.78 21.40
N LEU A 210 -23.12 -14.04 21.03
CA LEU A 210 -22.67 -15.21 21.81
C LEU A 210 -21.16 -15.35 21.78
N LEU A 211 -20.55 -15.15 20.62
CA LEU A 211 -19.10 -15.15 20.49
C LEU A 211 -18.46 -13.92 21.18
N GLU A 212 -19.06 -12.74 21.07
CA GLU A 212 -18.62 -11.54 21.81
C GLU A 212 -18.58 -11.80 23.32
N GLN A 213 -19.63 -12.42 23.86
CA GLN A 213 -19.70 -12.82 25.27
C GLN A 213 -18.60 -13.84 25.60
N ALA A 214 -18.38 -14.84 24.74
CA ALA A 214 -17.38 -15.87 24.97
C ALA A 214 -15.96 -15.30 24.95
N PHE A 215 -15.59 -14.49 23.95
CA PHE A 215 -14.29 -13.85 23.85
C PHE A 215 -14.02 -12.89 25.03
N SER A 216 -15.04 -12.18 25.52
CA SER A 216 -14.91 -11.25 26.64
C SER A 216 -14.58 -11.92 28.00
N GLN A 217 -14.59 -13.25 28.07
CA GLN A 217 -14.20 -13.98 29.27
C GLN A 217 -12.69 -14.18 29.40
N PHE A 218 -11.93 -14.03 28.30
CA PHE A 218 -10.50 -14.32 28.23
C PHE A 218 -9.69 -13.06 28.01
N ASP A 219 -8.54 -12.94 28.69
CA ASP A 219 -7.49 -12.01 28.27
C ASP A 219 -6.90 -12.48 26.95
N TYR A 220 -6.35 -11.54 26.15
CA TYR A 220 -5.86 -11.85 24.80
C TYR A 220 -4.86 -13.00 24.79
N ASP A 221 -3.84 -12.97 25.65
CA ASP A 221 -2.79 -13.99 25.65
C ASP A 221 -3.35 -15.39 25.95
N GLU A 222 -4.34 -15.50 26.83
CA GLU A 222 -4.99 -16.78 27.16
C GLU A 222 -5.72 -17.34 25.93
N ILE A 223 -6.60 -16.55 25.33
CA ILE A 223 -7.36 -17.03 24.17
C ILE A 223 -6.44 -17.27 22.96
N ALA A 224 -5.43 -16.45 22.78
CA ALA A 224 -4.45 -16.62 21.71
C ALA A 224 -3.69 -17.96 21.81
N ALA A 225 -3.30 -18.37 23.02
CA ALA A 225 -2.70 -19.69 23.24
C ALA A 225 -3.63 -20.83 22.84
N ARG A 226 -4.90 -20.78 23.27
CA ARG A 226 -5.92 -21.80 22.98
C ARG A 226 -6.24 -21.91 21.48
N LEU A 227 -6.26 -20.77 20.77
CA LEU A 227 -6.51 -20.73 19.33
C LEU A 227 -5.33 -21.28 18.53
N ARG A 228 -4.09 -20.94 18.94
CA ARG A 228 -2.85 -21.48 18.33
C ARG A 228 -2.73 -22.99 18.47
N GLU A 229 -3.04 -23.55 19.62
CA GLU A 229 -3.06 -25.01 19.84
C GLU A 229 -3.98 -25.77 18.87
N ARG A 230 -4.98 -25.08 18.33
CA ARG A 230 -5.99 -25.64 17.41
C ARG A 230 -5.80 -25.20 15.96
N ASP A 231 -4.67 -24.56 15.66
CA ASP A 231 -4.33 -24.05 14.31
C ASP A 231 -5.40 -23.11 13.74
N ILE A 232 -6.10 -22.37 14.60
CA ILE A 232 -7.13 -21.41 14.19
C ILE A 232 -6.44 -20.11 13.76
N VAL A 233 -6.88 -19.55 12.63
CA VAL A 233 -6.29 -18.34 12.06
C VAL A 233 -6.88 -17.10 12.75
N PHE A 234 -6.03 -16.34 13.39
CA PHE A 234 -6.35 -15.07 14.02
C PHE A 234 -5.08 -14.21 14.18
N ASP A 235 -5.23 -12.93 14.43
CA ASP A 235 -4.15 -12.08 14.97
C ASP A 235 -4.74 -10.95 15.83
N ARG A 236 -3.88 -10.32 16.65
CA ARG A 236 -4.21 -9.12 17.41
C ARG A 236 -4.27 -7.91 16.49
N MET A 237 -5.22 -7.03 16.70
CA MET A 237 -5.21 -5.72 16.06
C MET A 237 -4.15 -4.83 16.71
N ARG A 238 -3.09 -4.53 15.97
CA ARG A 238 -1.95 -3.74 16.45
C ARG A 238 -2.07 -2.28 16.06
N HIS A 239 -1.35 -1.44 16.77
CA HIS A 239 -1.17 -0.03 16.41
C HIS A 239 0.11 0.18 15.62
N TYR A 240 0.17 1.22 14.80
CA TYR A 240 1.38 1.59 14.02
C TYR A 240 2.64 1.72 14.88
N ARG A 241 2.51 2.21 16.13
CA ARG A 241 3.64 2.33 17.07
C ARG A 241 4.31 1.00 17.43
N GLU A 242 3.61 -0.13 17.24
CA GLU A 242 4.12 -1.45 17.57
C GLU A 242 4.94 -2.06 16.42
N LEU A 243 4.79 -1.58 15.18
CA LEU A 243 5.45 -2.15 14.00
C LEU A 243 6.98 -2.06 14.09
N ALA A 244 7.51 -0.99 14.66
CA ALA A 244 8.95 -0.77 14.79
C ALA A 244 9.65 -1.81 15.70
N THR A 245 8.91 -2.41 16.63
CA THR A 245 9.42 -3.37 17.63
C THR A 245 8.78 -4.75 17.51
N ASP A 246 7.96 -4.98 16.48
CA ASP A 246 7.34 -6.27 16.25
C ASP A 246 8.40 -7.35 16.00
N PRO A 247 8.46 -8.43 16.81
CA PRO A 247 9.50 -9.45 16.69
C PRO A 247 9.53 -10.12 15.31
N GLN A 248 8.36 -10.29 14.67
CA GLN A 248 8.28 -10.90 13.35
C GLN A 248 8.80 -9.93 12.26
N ALA A 249 8.51 -8.64 12.39
CA ALA A 249 9.01 -7.63 11.47
C ALA A 249 10.55 -7.49 11.59
N VAL A 250 11.08 -7.48 12.82
CA VAL A 250 12.52 -7.42 13.08
C VAL A 250 13.23 -8.68 12.57
N ALA A 251 12.71 -9.86 12.89
CA ALA A 251 13.31 -11.13 12.48
C ALA A 251 13.39 -11.33 10.97
N ASN A 252 12.42 -10.77 10.23
CA ASN A 252 12.38 -10.83 8.76
C ASN A 252 13.08 -9.63 8.09
N GLY A 253 13.62 -8.68 8.86
CA GLY A 253 14.25 -7.49 8.31
C GLY A 253 13.29 -6.54 7.61
N PHE A 254 11.98 -6.61 7.90
CA PHE A 254 10.97 -5.67 7.39
C PHE A 254 11.11 -4.28 7.98
N VAL A 255 11.80 -4.19 9.12
CA VAL A 255 12.26 -2.95 9.73
C VAL A 255 13.74 -3.07 10.07
N LYS A 256 14.51 -2.00 9.84
CA LYS A 256 15.93 -1.92 10.22
C LYS A 256 16.21 -0.57 10.87
N GLU A 257 17.09 -0.56 11.83
CA GLU A 257 17.53 0.68 12.45
C GLU A 257 18.33 1.51 11.43
N HIS A 258 17.95 2.77 11.30
CA HIS A 258 18.69 3.77 10.53
C HIS A 258 19.23 4.82 11.48
N ILE A 259 20.53 5.07 11.40
CA ILE A 259 21.23 6.04 12.26
C ILE A 259 21.69 7.21 11.39
N TYR A 260 21.22 8.42 11.72
CA TYR A 260 21.67 9.65 11.11
C TYR A 260 23.05 10.07 11.60
N GLU A 261 23.77 10.90 10.83
CA GLU A 261 25.08 11.46 11.17
C GLU A 261 25.09 12.22 12.51
N ASN A 262 23.96 12.80 12.90
CA ASN A 262 23.79 13.50 14.18
C ASN A 262 23.49 12.56 15.37
N GLY A 263 23.53 11.23 15.16
CA GLY A 263 23.30 10.22 16.19
C GLY A 263 21.83 9.89 16.47
N HIS A 264 20.87 10.56 15.86
CA HIS A 264 19.46 10.15 15.93
C HIS A 264 19.23 8.87 15.17
N SER A 265 18.47 7.95 15.73
CA SER A 265 18.09 6.71 15.06
C SER A 265 16.57 6.50 15.07
N PHE A 266 16.09 5.72 14.12
CA PHE A 266 14.71 5.23 14.05
C PHE A 266 14.65 3.90 13.30
N MET A 267 13.60 3.12 13.55
CA MET A 267 13.34 1.89 12.81
C MET A 267 12.64 2.24 11.50
N MET A 268 13.33 2.04 10.39
CA MET A 268 12.84 2.32 9.04
C MET A 268 12.23 1.06 8.42
N ALA A 269 11.05 1.20 7.80
CA ALA A 269 10.47 0.13 7.01
C ALA A 269 11.32 -0.13 5.76
N MET A 270 11.57 -1.41 5.48
CA MET A 270 12.36 -1.88 4.35
C MET A 270 11.44 -2.36 3.22
N LEU A 271 12.02 -2.53 2.03
CA LEU A 271 11.30 -3.19 0.94
C LEU A 271 10.96 -4.63 1.33
N PRO A 272 9.70 -5.08 1.10
CA PRO A 272 9.27 -6.43 1.51
C PRO A 272 9.71 -7.54 0.54
N VAL A 273 10.55 -7.22 -0.45
CA VAL A 273 11.04 -8.16 -1.45
C VAL A 273 12.53 -8.40 -1.25
N HIS A 274 12.89 -9.64 -0.99
CA HIS A 274 14.27 -10.07 -0.83
C HIS A 274 14.73 -10.88 -2.05
N MET A 275 15.83 -10.47 -2.66
CA MET A 275 16.45 -11.17 -3.78
C MET A 275 17.78 -11.78 -3.35
N ARG A 276 17.86 -13.11 -3.38
CA ARG A 276 19.01 -13.85 -2.84
C ARG A 276 20.35 -13.51 -3.50
N ASN A 277 20.34 -13.11 -4.77
CA ASN A 277 21.55 -12.86 -5.58
C ASN A 277 21.75 -11.36 -5.89
N MET A 278 21.05 -10.48 -5.21
CA MET A 278 21.20 -9.04 -5.34
C MET A 278 21.42 -8.43 -3.97
N ASP A 279 22.38 -7.52 -3.87
CA ASP A 279 22.56 -6.75 -2.65
C ASP A 279 21.36 -5.83 -2.43
N GLU A 280 20.84 -5.82 -1.21
CA GLU A 280 19.84 -4.86 -0.78
C GLU A 280 20.51 -3.49 -0.60
N THR A 281 20.55 -2.71 -1.67
CA THR A 281 21.09 -1.35 -1.68
C THR A 281 20.02 -0.33 -1.33
N GLY A 282 20.43 0.86 -0.87
CA GLY A 282 19.49 1.99 -0.72
C GLY A 282 18.97 2.23 0.69
N THR A 283 19.67 1.77 1.73
CA THR A 283 19.30 2.03 3.14
C THR A 283 19.89 3.34 3.69
N GLY A 284 20.51 4.15 2.86
CA GLY A 284 21.05 5.46 3.25
C GLY A 284 19.95 6.53 3.42
N ARG A 285 20.30 7.63 4.10
CA ARG A 285 19.42 8.79 4.15
C ARG A 285 19.16 9.40 2.77
N GLY A 286 18.01 10.00 2.59
CA GLY A 286 17.76 10.84 1.42
C GLY A 286 18.72 12.05 1.39
N PRO A 287 19.24 12.46 0.21
CA PRO A 287 20.10 13.64 0.10
C PRO A 287 19.33 14.93 0.45
N GLN A 288 20.05 15.91 0.95
CA GLN A 288 19.52 17.27 1.12
C GLN A 288 19.28 17.91 -0.25
N MET A 289 18.37 18.89 -0.29
CA MET A 289 18.06 19.59 -1.55
C MET A 289 19.29 20.26 -2.12
N GLY A 290 19.75 19.77 -3.28
CA GLY A 290 20.93 20.29 -3.98
C GLY A 290 22.25 19.70 -3.52
N GLU A 291 22.29 18.72 -2.63
CA GLU A 291 23.52 18.12 -2.08
C GLU A 291 24.48 17.62 -3.18
N HIS A 292 23.95 16.96 -4.19
CA HIS A 292 24.74 16.38 -5.28
C HIS A 292 24.70 17.18 -6.58
N THR A 293 24.23 18.43 -6.56
CA THR A 293 24.02 19.21 -7.81
C THR A 293 25.28 19.38 -8.62
N ASP A 294 26.39 19.77 -7.99
CA ASP A 294 27.66 20.01 -8.68
C ASP A 294 28.27 18.71 -9.22
N GLU A 295 28.24 17.66 -8.40
CA GLU A 295 28.73 16.34 -8.77
C GLU A 295 27.97 15.80 -9.99
N ILE A 296 26.64 15.81 -9.95
CA ILE A 296 25.80 15.34 -11.04
C ILE A 296 26.07 16.15 -12.31
N LEU A 297 26.08 17.47 -12.23
CA LEU A 297 26.32 18.30 -13.41
C LEU A 297 27.72 18.07 -14.02
N LYS A 298 28.76 17.91 -13.19
CA LYS A 298 30.12 17.54 -13.65
C LYS A 298 30.14 16.17 -14.33
N GLN A 299 29.49 15.17 -13.73
CA GLN A 299 29.36 13.82 -14.32
C GLN A 299 28.70 13.87 -15.70
N TYR A 300 27.74 14.76 -15.90
CA TYR A 300 27.09 14.97 -17.20
C TYR A 300 27.81 15.97 -18.10
N GLY A 301 29.11 16.31 -17.78
CA GLY A 301 30.03 17.06 -18.64
C GLY A 301 29.73 18.57 -18.69
N TYR A 302 29.20 19.15 -17.62
CA TYR A 302 29.15 20.60 -17.47
C TYR A 302 30.48 21.09 -16.89
N SER A 303 31.02 22.18 -17.48
CA SER A 303 32.21 22.86 -16.91
C SER A 303 31.82 23.61 -15.62
N GLU A 304 32.80 23.88 -14.77
CA GLU A 304 32.59 24.65 -13.54
C GLU A 304 31.97 26.03 -13.80
N GLU A 305 32.43 26.70 -14.90
CA GLU A 305 31.86 27.98 -15.32
C GLU A 305 30.39 27.85 -15.75
N ALA A 306 30.01 26.76 -16.43
CA ALA A 306 28.62 26.50 -16.81
C ALA A 306 27.74 26.23 -15.57
N ILE A 307 28.25 25.48 -14.59
CA ILE A 307 27.58 25.22 -13.32
C ILE A 307 27.38 26.53 -12.55
N LEU A 308 28.39 27.38 -12.46
CA LEU A 308 28.31 28.68 -11.81
C LEU A 308 27.20 29.55 -12.44
N ARG A 309 27.17 29.63 -13.78
CA ARG A 309 26.11 30.35 -14.51
C ARG A 309 24.69 29.81 -14.22
N LEU A 310 24.53 28.51 -14.07
CA LEU A 310 23.25 27.90 -13.71
C LEU A 310 22.83 28.26 -12.29
N LYS A 311 23.77 28.37 -11.36
CA LYS A 311 23.52 28.82 -9.98
C LYS A 311 23.15 30.30 -9.93
N GLU A 312 23.91 31.17 -10.61
CA GLU A 312 23.63 32.61 -10.72
C GLU A 312 22.25 32.88 -11.32
N ALA A 313 21.88 32.10 -12.35
CA ALA A 313 20.54 32.15 -12.96
C ALA A 313 19.44 31.52 -12.09
N LYS A 314 19.78 31.01 -10.89
CA LYS A 314 18.88 30.26 -9.99
C LYS A 314 18.15 29.08 -10.66
N ALA A 315 18.77 28.50 -11.70
CA ALA A 315 18.25 27.35 -12.41
C ALA A 315 18.54 26.03 -11.67
N VAL A 316 19.57 26.04 -10.84
CA VAL A 316 19.95 24.93 -9.93
C VAL A 316 20.36 25.48 -8.57
N LYS A 317 20.27 24.63 -7.54
CA LYS A 317 20.68 24.95 -6.17
C LYS A 317 21.71 23.92 -5.72
N GLN A 318 22.75 24.37 -5.03
CA GLN A 318 23.69 23.53 -4.29
C GLN A 318 23.38 23.64 -2.81
N HIS A 319 23.40 22.55 -2.10
CA HIS A 319 23.38 22.55 -0.64
C HIS A 319 24.70 23.16 -0.14
N PRO A 320 24.65 24.04 0.88
CA PRO A 320 25.87 24.60 1.48
C PRO A 320 26.83 23.58 2.01
#